data_400db204ae2b690a884c8617e815df48
#
_entry.id   400db204ae2b690a884c8617e815df48
#
_cell.length_a   1.000
_cell.length_b   1.000
_cell.length_c   1.000
_cell.angle_alpha   90.00
_cell.angle_beta   90.00
_cell.angle_gamma   90.00
#
_symmetry.space_group_name_H-M   'P 1'
#
loop_
_entity.id
_entity.type
_entity.pdbx_description
1 polymer ?
#
loop_
_entity_poly.entity_id
_entity_poly.type
_entity_poly.pdbx_seq_one_letter_code
_entity_poly.pdbx_strand_id
1 'polypeptide(L)'
;TIGQYTGADITIEEMTDASQLLPIDQANYFAFMVDDVDKAQSVPGLPEKFQEKAVHGLAVKRDAYVANLIKSGSNVTTATANTQEAIKEAIDNAIVALRERNFDEEAVIEISPAVYAAFKNNLVELKTNNDELIKKGVVGMYDNMKVIMTNGLAKDESHVYCTTRGTKAITIFGQMNEVEAVRMEK
;
A
#
# COMPACT_ATOMS: atom_id res chain seq x y z
N THR A 1 12.76 -15.50 -25.36
CA THR A 1 11.68 -15.70 -26.37
C THR A 1 11.30 -17.15 -26.44
N ILE A 2 10.00 -17.46 -26.49
CA ILE A 2 9.48 -18.83 -26.67
C ILE A 2 9.25 -19.01 -28.17
N GLY A 3 10.00 -19.93 -28.80
CA GLY A 3 9.86 -20.25 -30.21
C GLY A 3 9.34 -21.65 -30.41
N GLN A 4 8.72 -21.90 -31.56
CA GLN A 4 8.33 -23.24 -31.99
C GLN A 4 9.53 -23.95 -32.59
N TYR A 5 9.86 -25.13 -32.09
CA TYR A 5 10.96 -25.95 -32.65
C TYR A 5 10.54 -26.57 -33.99
N THR A 6 11.28 -26.25 -35.06
CA THR A 6 11.00 -26.71 -36.41
C THR A 6 12.10 -27.67 -36.96
N GLY A 7 12.99 -28.16 -36.09
CA GLY A 7 14.12 -29.02 -36.49
C GLY A 7 15.37 -28.29 -36.95
N ALA A 8 15.41 -26.95 -36.88
CA ALA A 8 16.57 -26.13 -37.17
C ALA A 8 17.35 -25.76 -35.89
N ASP A 9 18.56 -25.22 -36.04
CA ASP A 9 19.39 -24.76 -34.94
C ASP A 9 18.62 -23.72 -34.09
N ILE A 10 18.65 -23.89 -32.76
CA ILE A 10 18.00 -22.98 -31.83
C ILE A 10 18.85 -21.74 -31.66
N THR A 11 18.31 -20.58 -31.98
CA THR A 11 18.94 -19.31 -31.66
C THR A 11 18.83 -19.02 -30.17
N ILE A 12 19.95 -18.99 -29.48
CA ILE A 12 20.01 -18.65 -28.06
C ILE A 12 19.95 -17.14 -27.92
N GLU A 13 18.96 -16.65 -27.18
CA GLU A 13 18.83 -15.23 -26.87
C GLU A 13 19.78 -14.89 -25.72
N GLU A 14 20.66 -13.92 -25.90
CA GLU A 14 21.51 -13.41 -24.83
C GLU A 14 20.64 -12.57 -23.85
N MET A 15 20.75 -12.87 -22.56
CA MET A 15 20.14 -12.06 -21.53
C MET A 15 20.87 -10.72 -21.45
N THR A 16 20.22 -9.66 -21.90
CA THR A 16 20.70 -8.29 -21.68
C THR A 16 20.29 -7.80 -20.31
N ASP A 17 21.26 -7.38 -19.52
CA ASP A 17 21.02 -6.78 -18.20
C ASP A 17 20.49 -5.36 -18.39
N ALA A 18 19.23 -5.12 -17.97
CA ALA A 18 18.62 -3.81 -18.04
C ALA A 18 18.71 -3.15 -16.66
N SER A 19 19.51 -2.09 -16.55
CA SER A 19 19.57 -1.28 -15.34
C SER A 19 18.46 -0.21 -15.33
N GLN A 20 17.73 -0.12 -14.21
CA GLN A 20 16.77 0.95 -13.98
C GLN A 20 17.26 1.86 -12.87
N LEU A 21 17.32 3.16 -13.14
CA LEU A 21 17.66 4.16 -12.13
C LEU A 21 16.39 4.52 -11.33
N LEU A 22 16.44 4.32 -10.01
CA LEU A 22 15.39 4.76 -9.10
C LEU A 22 15.88 5.97 -8.29
N PRO A 23 15.45 7.20 -8.60
CA PRO A 23 15.80 8.37 -7.81
C PRO A 23 15.08 8.36 -6.48
N ILE A 24 15.78 8.66 -5.38
CA ILE A 24 15.20 8.90 -4.07
C ILE A 24 14.93 10.41 -3.97
N ASP A 25 13.69 10.80 -4.18
CA ASP A 25 13.26 12.21 -4.28
C ASP A 25 12.49 12.69 -3.03
N GLN A 26 12.11 11.78 -2.12
CA GLN A 26 11.36 12.09 -0.91
C GLN A 26 12.25 12.02 0.32
N ALA A 27 12.44 13.16 0.98
CA ALA A 27 13.13 13.25 2.26
C ALA A 27 12.15 13.70 3.36
N ASN A 28 11.96 12.87 4.36
CA ASN A 28 11.12 13.18 5.50
C ASN A 28 11.95 13.08 6.77
N TYR A 29 11.76 14.02 7.68
CA TYR A 29 12.43 14.03 8.98
C TYR A 29 11.43 14.26 10.11
N PHE A 30 11.81 13.91 11.31
CA PHE A 30 11.18 14.37 12.53
C PHE A 30 12.22 15.01 13.43
N ALA A 31 11.81 16.01 14.18
CA ALA A 31 12.64 16.63 15.21
C ALA A 31 11.74 16.97 16.39
N PHE A 32 12.21 16.71 17.61
CA PHE A 32 11.56 17.17 18.82
C PHE A 32 12.62 17.57 19.84
N MET A 33 12.25 18.49 20.72
CA MET A 33 13.10 18.97 21.80
C MET A 33 12.38 18.70 23.13
N VAL A 34 13.11 18.23 24.10
CA VAL A 34 12.63 18.08 25.49
C VAL A 34 13.45 18.99 26.36
N ASP A 35 12.79 19.90 27.06
CA ASP A 35 13.44 20.79 28.04
C ASP A 35 13.90 19.99 29.27
N ASP A 36 15.00 20.40 29.88
CA ASP A 36 15.55 19.74 31.08
C ASP A 36 14.58 19.81 32.28
N VAL A 37 13.76 20.86 32.37
CA VAL A 37 12.71 21.01 33.41
C VAL A 37 11.61 19.97 33.18
N ASP A 38 11.15 19.83 31.95
CA ASP A 38 10.13 18.85 31.58
C ASP A 38 10.64 17.41 31.73
N LYS A 39 11.94 17.20 31.48
CA LYS A 39 12.58 15.90 31.68
C LYS A 39 12.61 15.46 33.16
N ALA A 40 12.83 16.40 34.07
CA ALA A 40 12.85 16.13 35.52
C ALA A 40 11.44 15.86 36.09
N GLN A 41 10.38 16.39 35.45
CA GLN A 41 8.98 16.27 35.87
C GLN A 41 8.20 15.26 35.01
N SER A 42 8.80 14.76 33.93
CA SER A 42 8.10 13.88 32.97
C SER A 42 8.00 12.44 33.47
N VAL A 43 6.95 11.77 32.99
CA VAL A 43 6.77 10.33 33.18
C VAL A 43 7.95 9.59 32.55
N PRO A 44 8.55 8.59 33.24
CA PRO A 44 9.61 7.74 32.65
C PRO A 44 9.15 7.16 31.30
N GLY A 45 10.03 7.20 30.30
CA GLY A 45 9.74 6.68 28.95
C GLY A 45 9.03 7.66 28.00
N LEU A 46 8.97 8.96 28.34
CA LEU A 46 8.35 9.97 27.48
C LEU A 46 9.09 10.14 26.13
N PRO A 47 10.43 10.21 26.10
CA PRO A 47 11.17 10.30 24.81
C PRO A 47 10.91 9.11 23.88
N GLU A 48 10.85 7.91 24.42
CA GLU A 48 10.57 6.68 23.67
C GLU A 48 9.19 6.72 23.04
N LYS A 49 8.19 7.21 23.77
CA LYS A 49 6.82 7.38 23.22
C LYS A 49 6.75 8.43 22.11
N PHE A 50 7.53 9.50 22.19
CA PHE A 50 7.64 10.48 21.11
C PHE A 50 8.33 9.89 19.90
N GLN A 51 9.35 9.08 20.09
CA GLN A 51 10.04 8.38 19.01
C GLN A 51 9.10 7.39 18.30
N GLU A 52 8.35 6.58 19.05
CA GLU A 52 7.35 5.67 18.46
C GLU A 52 6.29 6.43 17.64
N LYS A 53 5.79 7.55 18.17
CA LYS A 53 4.85 8.41 17.46
C LYS A 53 5.43 8.99 16.18
N ALA A 54 6.69 9.40 16.22
CA ALA A 54 7.39 9.95 15.08
C ALA A 54 7.60 8.90 13.98
N VAL A 55 8.03 7.69 14.35
CA VAL A 55 8.19 6.56 13.42
C VAL A 55 6.85 6.22 12.75
N HIS A 56 5.78 6.14 13.56
CA HIS A 56 4.44 5.92 13.02
C HIS A 56 4.01 7.04 12.06
N GLY A 57 4.26 8.31 12.41
CA GLY A 57 3.97 9.46 11.55
C GLY A 57 4.71 9.42 10.22
N LEU A 58 5.99 9.04 10.22
CA LEU A 58 6.77 8.85 9.00
C LEU A 58 6.22 7.71 8.12
N ALA A 59 5.81 6.60 8.74
CA ALA A 59 5.20 5.48 8.03
C ALA A 59 3.89 5.90 7.35
N VAL A 60 2.99 6.58 8.08
CA VAL A 60 1.73 7.10 7.52
C VAL A 60 1.97 8.06 6.36
N LYS A 61 2.99 8.94 6.48
CA LYS A 61 3.32 9.89 5.40
C LYS A 61 3.85 9.19 4.16
N ARG A 62 4.68 8.16 4.33
CA ARG A 62 5.17 7.32 3.24
C ARG A 62 4.00 6.60 2.53
N ASP A 63 3.11 6.00 3.30
CA ASP A 63 1.97 5.25 2.77
C ASP A 63 1.00 6.17 2.03
N ALA A 64 0.77 7.39 2.52
CA ALA A 64 -0.02 8.41 1.83
C ALA A 64 0.63 8.86 0.50
N TYR A 65 1.96 8.98 0.45
CA TYR A 65 2.68 9.28 -0.78
C TYR A 65 2.49 8.17 -1.82
N VAL A 66 2.67 6.91 -1.42
CA VAL A 66 2.45 5.75 -2.29
C VAL A 66 1.01 5.70 -2.80
N ALA A 67 0.02 5.94 -1.93
CA ALA A 67 -1.39 5.98 -2.32
C ALA A 67 -1.67 7.06 -3.38
N ASN A 68 -1.02 8.23 -3.26
CA ASN A 68 -1.14 9.29 -4.28
C ASN A 68 -0.47 8.90 -5.61
N LEU A 69 0.61 8.15 -5.60
CA LEU A 69 1.21 7.62 -6.83
C LEU A 69 0.27 6.62 -7.53
N ILE A 70 -0.38 5.76 -6.77
CA ILE A 70 -1.35 4.78 -7.29
C ILE A 70 -2.52 5.51 -7.98
N LYS A 71 -2.99 6.64 -7.41
CA LYS A 71 -4.03 7.48 -8.00
C LYS A 71 -3.70 7.90 -9.44
N SER A 72 -2.43 8.10 -9.76
CA SER A 72 -1.96 8.48 -11.10
C SER A 72 -1.83 7.29 -12.05
N GLY A 73 -2.20 6.10 -11.64
CA GLY A 73 -2.13 4.89 -12.45
C GLY A 73 -3.03 4.95 -13.69
N SER A 74 -2.63 4.24 -14.74
CA SER A 74 -3.29 4.27 -16.06
C SER A 74 -4.62 3.50 -16.13
N ASN A 75 -4.95 2.68 -15.14
CA ASN A 75 -6.15 1.82 -15.16
C ASN A 75 -7.09 2.26 -14.04
N VAL A 76 -7.89 3.27 -14.34
CA VAL A 76 -8.89 3.79 -13.41
C VAL A 76 -10.27 3.38 -13.91
N THR A 77 -11.00 2.61 -13.11
CA THR A 77 -12.44 2.38 -13.28
C THR A 77 -13.18 3.24 -12.27
N THR A 78 -14.24 3.91 -12.68
CA THR A 78 -15.01 4.79 -11.80
C THR A 78 -16.39 4.18 -11.58
N ALA A 79 -16.80 4.04 -10.31
CA ALA A 79 -18.18 3.68 -9.98
C ALA A 79 -19.12 4.83 -10.39
N THR A 80 -20.20 4.51 -11.07
CA THR A 80 -21.16 5.49 -11.58
C THR A 80 -22.02 6.13 -10.49
N ALA A 81 -22.09 5.48 -9.33
CA ALA A 81 -22.84 5.94 -8.17
C ALA A 81 -22.25 5.35 -6.88
N ASN A 82 -22.61 5.91 -5.72
CA ASN A 82 -22.23 5.38 -4.42
C ASN A 82 -23.26 4.33 -3.92
N THR A 83 -23.58 3.38 -4.80
CA THR A 83 -24.44 2.23 -4.49
C THR A 83 -23.62 0.95 -4.40
N GLN A 84 -24.15 -0.05 -3.71
CA GLN A 84 -23.48 -1.35 -3.58
C GLN A 84 -23.20 -2.00 -4.94
N GLU A 85 -24.16 -1.94 -5.85
CA GLU A 85 -24.08 -2.52 -7.18
C GLU A 85 -23.02 -1.83 -8.03
N ALA A 86 -23.00 -0.48 -8.05
CA ALA A 86 -22.04 0.28 -8.84
C ALA A 86 -20.60 0.13 -8.31
N ILE A 87 -20.43 0.04 -7.00
CA ILE A 87 -19.11 -0.22 -6.38
C ILE A 87 -18.64 -1.64 -6.74
N LYS A 88 -19.55 -2.62 -6.65
CA LYS A 88 -19.25 -4.00 -7.04
C LYS A 88 -18.82 -4.09 -8.49
N GLU A 89 -19.59 -3.50 -9.40
CA GLU A 89 -19.28 -3.48 -10.83
C GLU A 89 -17.91 -2.84 -11.12
N ALA A 90 -17.57 -1.74 -10.46
CA ALA A 90 -16.28 -1.09 -10.62
C ALA A 90 -15.12 -2.00 -10.14
N ILE A 91 -15.29 -2.71 -9.03
CA ILE A 91 -14.29 -3.65 -8.52
C ILE A 91 -14.17 -4.86 -9.47
N ASP A 92 -15.28 -5.42 -9.94
CA ASP A 92 -15.29 -6.54 -10.88
C ASP A 92 -14.57 -6.15 -12.18
N ASN A 93 -14.83 -4.96 -12.72
CA ASN A 93 -14.14 -4.44 -13.92
C ASN A 93 -12.62 -4.28 -13.68
N ALA A 94 -12.21 -3.84 -12.50
CA ALA A 94 -10.79 -3.75 -12.15
C ALA A 94 -10.14 -5.14 -12.05
N ILE A 95 -10.83 -6.14 -11.52
CA ILE A 95 -10.36 -7.53 -11.47
C ILE A 95 -10.24 -8.12 -12.87
N VAL A 96 -11.25 -7.91 -13.72
CA VAL A 96 -11.22 -8.35 -15.13
C VAL A 96 -10.01 -7.74 -15.85
N ALA A 97 -9.82 -6.43 -15.74
CA ALA A 97 -8.66 -5.75 -16.36
C ALA A 97 -7.31 -6.28 -15.87
N LEU A 98 -7.21 -6.74 -14.62
CA LEU A 98 -6.01 -7.37 -14.09
C LEU A 98 -5.79 -8.77 -14.70
N ARG A 99 -6.86 -9.58 -14.81
CA ARG A 99 -6.82 -10.94 -15.36
C ARG A 99 -6.58 -10.97 -16.86
N GLU A 100 -7.12 -10.03 -17.62
CA GLU A 100 -6.87 -9.91 -19.06
C GLU A 100 -5.39 -9.68 -19.39
N ARG A 101 -4.60 -9.21 -18.42
CA ARG A 101 -3.15 -9.07 -18.53
C ARG A 101 -2.37 -10.34 -18.17
N ASN A 102 -3.03 -11.48 -18.06
CA ASN A 102 -2.44 -12.76 -17.63
C ASN A 102 -1.75 -12.68 -16.27
N PHE A 103 -2.34 -11.90 -15.33
CA PHE A 103 -1.80 -11.80 -13.99
C PHE A 103 -2.27 -13.00 -13.15
N ASP A 104 -1.36 -13.94 -12.89
CA ASP A 104 -1.61 -15.18 -12.17
C ASP A 104 -1.08 -15.18 -10.73
N GLU A 105 -0.47 -14.07 -10.29
CA GLU A 105 0.08 -13.96 -8.95
C GLU A 105 -1.00 -13.56 -7.91
N GLU A 106 -0.63 -13.63 -6.63
CA GLU A 106 -1.49 -13.21 -5.52
C GLU A 106 -1.82 -11.71 -5.64
N ALA A 107 -3.12 -11.40 -5.66
CA ALA A 107 -3.62 -10.05 -5.70
C ALA A 107 -4.38 -9.68 -4.42
N VAL A 108 -4.46 -8.38 -4.16
CA VAL A 108 -5.17 -7.80 -3.04
C VAL A 108 -6.08 -6.66 -3.51
N ILE A 109 -7.20 -6.51 -2.81
CA ILE A 109 -8.14 -5.42 -3.00
C ILE A 109 -8.05 -4.52 -1.76
N GLU A 110 -7.68 -3.26 -1.93
CA GLU A 110 -7.62 -2.29 -0.85
C GLU A 110 -8.81 -1.35 -0.94
N ILE A 111 -9.58 -1.28 0.13
CA ILE A 111 -10.81 -0.47 0.20
C ILE A 111 -10.80 0.44 1.43
N SER A 112 -11.49 1.57 1.32
CA SER A 112 -11.71 2.46 2.45
C SER A 112 -12.83 1.95 3.35
N PRO A 113 -12.92 2.37 4.62
CA PRO A 113 -14.02 2.01 5.51
C PRO A 113 -15.40 2.40 4.97
N ALA A 114 -15.50 3.51 4.24
CA ALA A 114 -16.75 3.94 3.63
C ALA A 114 -17.20 2.97 2.52
N VAL A 115 -16.28 2.57 1.66
CA VAL A 115 -16.55 1.57 0.61
C VAL A 115 -16.81 0.20 1.23
N TYR A 116 -16.08 -0.18 2.29
CA TYR A 116 -16.33 -1.41 3.00
C TYR A 116 -17.76 -1.50 3.55
N ALA A 117 -18.30 -0.43 4.11
CA ALA A 117 -19.67 -0.42 4.62
C ALA A 117 -20.72 -0.75 3.54
N ALA A 118 -20.50 -0.30 2.30
CA ALA A 118 -21.36 -0.63 1.17
C ALA A 118 -21.06 -2.03 0.57
N PHE A 119 -19.80 -2.47 0.60
CA PHE A 119 -19.35 -3.68 -0.10
C PHE A 119 -19.37 -4.95 0.75
N LYS A 120 -19.44 -4.85 2.09
CA LYS A 120 -19.29 -5.95 3.04
C LYS A 120 -20.19 -7.17 2.76
N ASN A 121 -21.39 -6.96 2.23
CA ASN A 121 -22.33 -8.05 1.94
C ASN A 121 -21.87 -8.95 0.77
N ASN A 122 -20.91 -8.50 -0.03
CA ASN A 122 -20.33 -9.27 -1.14
C ASN A 122 -19.08 -10.07 -0.71
N LEU A 123 -18.60 -9.85 0.52
CA LEU A 123 -17.40 -10.53 1.01
C LEU A 123 -17.74 -11.92 1.53
N VAL A 124 -16.90 -12.88 1.21
CA VAL A 124 -16.92 -14.18 1.87
C VAL A 124 -16.22 -14.01 3.21
N GLU A 125 -16.93 -14.29 4.29
CA GLU A 125 -16.36 -14.25 5.64
C GLU A 125 -15.19 -15.23 5.75
N LEU A 126 -14.08 -14.77 6.29
CA LEU A 126 -12.96 -15.62 6.67
C LEU A 126 -13.40 -16.45 7.90
N LYS A 127 -13.68 -17.74 7.69
CA LYS A 127 -14.06 -18.67 8.79
C LYS A 127 -12.89 -19.05 9.70
N THR A 128 -11.73 -18.44 9.53
CA THR A 128 -10.52 -18.72 10.32
C THR A 128 -10.24 -17.58 11.28
N ASN A 129 -10.14 -17.90 12.57
CA ASN A 129 -9.58 -17.01 13.61
C ASN A 129 -8.06 -16.83 13.41
N ASN A 130 -7.66 -16.31 12.25
CA ASN A 130 -6.26 -16.01 12.01
C ASN A 130 -5.97 -14.57 12.47
N ASP A 131 -5.53 -14.42 13.70
CA ASP A 131 -5.21 -13.14 14.33
C ASP A 131 -4.19 -12.31 13.52
N GLU A 132 -3.31 -12.96 12.76
CA GLU A 132 -2.35 -12.25 11.92
C GLU A 132 -3.00 -11.57 10.72
N LEU A 133 -4.00 -12.18 10.10
CA LEU A 133 -4.74 -11.58 8.99
C LEU A 133 -5.59 -10.41 9.48
N ILE A 134 -6.23 -10.56 10.63
CA ILE A 134 -7.03 -9.50 11.26
C ILE A 134 -6.14 -8.30 11.62
N LYS A 135 -4.96 -8.53 12.18
CA LYS A 135 -3.99 -7.47 12.49
C LYS A 135 -3.49 -6.72 11.25
N LYS A 136 -3.47 -7.39 10.09
CA LYS A 136 -3.10 -6.79 8.79
C LYS A 136 -4.24 -6.04 8.11
N GLY A 137 -5.40 -5.90 8.76
CA GLY A 137 -6.56 -5.20 8.22
C GLY A 137 -7.35 -5.99 7.17
N VAL A 138 -7.10 -7.29 7.03
CA VAL A 138 -7.87 -8.16 6.12
C VAL A 138 -9.27 -8.35 6.68
N VAL A 139 -10.29 -7.96 5.94
CA VAL A 139 -11.69 -7.99 6.36
C VAL A 139 -12.51 -9.10 5.70
N GLY A 140 -11.98 -9.74 4.68
CA GLY A 140 -12.64 -10.83 3.97
C GLY A 140 -11.91 -11.25 2.70
N MET A 141 -12.57 -12.08 1.92
CA MET A 141 -12.11 -12.46 0.57
C MET A 141 -13.20 -12.14 -0.45
N TYR A 142 -12.77 -11.73 -1.63
CA TYR A 142 -13.62 -11.53 -2.78
C TYR A 142 -12.90 -12.03 -4.03
N ASP A 143 -13.55 -12.86 -4.82
CA ASP A 143 -13.00 -13.47 -6.03
C ASP A 143 -11.58 -14.08 -5.83
N ASN A 144 -11.40 -14.80 -4.75
CA ASN A 144 -10.12 -15.42 -4.33
C ASN A 144 -8.99 -14.41 -4.00
N MET A 145 -9.30 -13.13 -3.86
CA MET A 145 -8.38 -12.07 -3.48
C MET A 145 -8.66 -11.62 -2.04
N LYS A 146 -7.61 -11.29 -1.28
CA LYS A 146 -7.74 -10.73 0.06
C LYS A 146 -8.23 -9.30 -0.02
N VAL A 147 -9.24 -8.95 0.76
CA VAL A 147 -9.73 -7.58 0.89
C VAL A 147 -9.17 -6.97 2.15
N ILE A 148 -8.46 -5.86 1.99
CA ILE A 148 -7.80 -5.11 3.06
C ILE A 148 -8.51 -3.77 3.23
N MET A 149 -8.93 -3.48 4.47
CA MET A 149 -9.50 -2.18 4.81
C MET A 149 -8.42 -1.24 5.33
N THR A 150 -8.27 -0.09 4.69
CA THR A 150 -7.28 0.91 5.11
C THR A 150 -7.79 2.33 4.93
N ASN A 151 -7.35 3.24 5.80
CA ASN A 151 -7.59 4.68 5.70
C ASN A 151 -6.51 5.41 4.88
N GLY A 152 -5.41 4.73 4.54
CA GLY A 152 -4.27 5.32 3.84
C GLY A 152 -4.47 5.55 2.35
N LEU A 153 -5.65 5.21 1.79
CA LEU A 153 -5.95 5.39 0.38
C LEU A 153 -6.08 6.85 -0.01
N ALA A 154 -5.70 7.17 -1.25
CA ALA A 154 -5.85 8.51 -1.79
C ALA A 154 -7.32 8.94 -1.84
N LYS A 155 -7.55 10.22 -1.57
CA LYS A 155 -8.87 10.85 -1.61
C LYS A 155 -8.76 12.20 -2.28
N ASP A 156 -9.81 12.59 -2.97
CA ASP A 156 -10.06 13.97 -3.38
C ASP A 156 -11.44 14.43 -2.90
N GLU A 157 -11.88 15.61 -3.29
CA GLU A 157 -13.16 16.18 -2.85
C GLU A 157 -14.38 15.32 -3.23
N SER A 158 -14.29 14.56 -4.31
CA SER A 158 -15.41 13.83 -4.90
C SER A 158 -15.25 12.32 -4.88
N HIS A 159 -14.01 11.80 -4.73
CA HIS A 159 -13.70 10.39 -4.91
C HIS A 159 -12.81 9.82 -3.80
N VAL A 160 -13.05 8.56 -3.54
CA VAL A 160 -12.16 7.71 -2.72
C VAL A 160 -11.59 6.63 -3.63
N TYR A 161 -10.27 6.57 -3.72
CA TYR A 161 -9.60 5.61 -4.58
C TYR A 161 -9.44 4.27 -3.86
N CYS A 162 -9.95 3.22 -4.49
CA CYS A 162 -9.71 1.83 -4.09
C CYS A 162 -8.70 1.20 -5.05
N THR A 163 -8.02 0.16 -4.64
CA THR A 163 -6.96 -0.43 -5.45
C THR A 163 -7.15 -1.93 -5.56
N THR A 164 -7.07 -2.46 -6.78
CA THR A 164 -6.92 -3.89 -7.03
C THR A 164 -5.56 -4.10 -7.67
N ARG A 165 -4.65 -4.77 -6.96
CA ARG A 165 -3.26 -4.90 -7.39
C ARG A 165 -2.64 -6.23 -6.98
N GLY A 166 -1.59 -6.62 -7.69
CA GLY A 166 -0.70 -7.69 -7.23
C GLY A 166 0.06 -7.28 -5.96
N THR A 167 0.34 -8.23 -5.11
CA THR A 167 1.09 -7.98 -3.86
C THR A 167 2.47 -7.40 -4.11
N LYS A 168 3.11 -7.75 -5.23
CA LYS A 168 4.44 -7.28 -5.64
C LYS A 168 4.42 -6.06 -6.56
N ALA A 169 3.25 -5.49 -6.86
CA ALA A 169 3.13 -4.36 -7.80
C ALA A 169 3.82 -3.08 -7.33
N ILE A 170 4.08 -2.95 -6.03
CA ILE A 170 4.71 -1.78 -5.44
C ILE A 170 5.97 -2.21 -4.70
N THR A 171 7.09 -1.61 -5.06
CA THR A 171 8.37 -1.78 -4.36
C THR A 171 8.81 -0.43 -3.81
N ILE A 172 9.15 -0.39 -2.53
CA ILE A 172 9.59 0.82 -1.84
C ILE A 172 11.05 0.66 -1.45
N PHE A 173 11.88 1.61 -1.85
CA PHE A 173 13.25 1.73 -1.38
C PHE A 173 13.35 2.91 -0.42
N GLY A 174 13.96 2.69 0.72
CA GLY A 174 14.18 3.71 1.73
C GLY A 174 15.59 3.62 2.31
N GLN A 175 16.18 4.77 2.58
CA GLN A 175 17.44 4.90 3.29
C GLN A 175 17.22 5.74 4.54
N MET A 176 17.67 5.25 5.68
CA MET A 176 17.77 6.03 6.90
C MET A 176 19.17 6.64 6.95
N ASN A 177 19.27 7.96 6.88
CA ASN A 177 20.56 8.61 6.85
C ASN A 177 21.19 8.70 8.25
N GLU A 178 20.48 9.33 9.20
CA GLU A 178 21.03 9.55 10.53
C GLU A 178 19.93 9.80 11.57
N VAL A 179 20.16 9.31 12.79
CA VAL A 179 19.36 9.66 13.97
C VAL A 179 20.33 10.24 14.99
N GLU A 180 20.25 11.53 15.24
CA GLU A 180 21.14 12.24 16.16
C GLU A 180 20.35 12.78 17.36
N ALA A 181 20.88 12.57 18.55
CA ALA A 181 20.39 13.18 19.78
C ALA A 181 21.47 14.13 20.31
N VAL A 182 21.23 15.44 20.21
CA VAL A 182 22.17 16.47 20.67
C VAL A 182 21.59 17.18 21.88
N ARG A 183 22.42 17.36 22.92
CA ARG A 183 22.10 18.23 24.03
C ARG A 183 22.33 19.68 23.59
N MET A 184 21.27 20.47 23.52
CA MET A 184 21.41 21.92 23.27
C MET A 184 21.84 22.59 24.56
N GLU A 185 23.02 23.20 24.55
CA GLU A 185 23.44 24.14 25.61
C GLU A 185 22.74 25.49 25.35
N LYS A 186 22.14 26.03 26.43
CA LYS A 186 21.57 27.40 26.41
C LYS A 186 22.67 28.43 26.61
#